data_4fbcaadb6591c69725e26e3627ebaba4
#
_entry.id   4fbcaadb6591c69725e26e3627ebaba4
#
_cell.length_a   1.000
_cell.length_b   1.000
_cell.length_c   1.000
_cell.angle_alpha   90.00
_cell.angle_beta   90.00
_cell.angle_gamma   90.00
#
_symmetry.space_group_name_H-M   'P 1'
#
loop_
_entity.id
_entity.type
_entity.pdbx_description
1 polymer ?
#
loop_
_entity_poly.entity_id
_entity_poly.type
_entity_poly.pdbx_seq_one_letter_code
_entity_poly.pdbx_strand_id
1 'polypeptide(L)' 'MPHITLKMLKGRTEEQKQAAAQRLAAALVDAIGCNPSHISVSVEDFTPEEWQEQYRQEVAENDKLVLTPDYDPKELLK' A
#
# COMPACT_ATOMS: atom_id res chain seq x y z
N MET A 1 -17.66 -1.09 -3.46
CA MET A 1 -17.41 0.20 -2.83
C MET A 1 -16.03 0.36 -2.22
N PRO A 2 -15.28 -0.67 -1.65
CA PRO A 2 -13.95 -0.30 -1.15
C PRO A 2 -12.92 -0.12 -2.26
N HIS A 3 -12.00 0.81 -2.03
CA HIS A 3 -10.84 1.04 -2.89
C HIS A 3 -9.57 0.94 -2.03
N ILE A 4 -8.58 0.20 -2.53
CA ILE A 4 -7.29 0.04 -1.86
C ILE A 4 -6.23 0.74 -2.71
N THR A 5 -5.45 1.61 -2.09
CA THR A 5 -4.27 2.18 -2.73
C THR A 5 -3.04 1.61 -2.05
N LEU A 6 -2.22 0.87 -2.80
CA LEU A 6 -0.97 0.31 -2.32
C LEU A 6 0.17 1.19 -2.81
N LYS A 7 0.87 1.80 -1.87
CA LYS A 7 2.04 2.63 -2.16
C LYS A 7 3.29 1.85 -1.71
N MET A 8 4.30 1.79 -2.57
CA MET A 8 5.49 0.99 -2.30
C MET A 8 6.71 1.56 -3.02
N LEU A 9 7.87 1.07 -2.66
CA LEU A 9 9.09 1.39 -3.39
C LEU A 9 9.10 0.67 -4.74
N LYS A 10 9.72 1.28 -5.72
CA LYS A 10 9.96 0.66 -7.03
C LYS A 10 10.78 -0.61 -6.87
N GLY A 11 10.64 -1.53 -7.81
CA GLY A 11 11.45 -2.73 -7.89
C GLY A 11 10.66 -4.03 -8.04
N ARG A 12 9.35 -3.99 -7.86
CA ARG A 12 8.51 -5.17 -8.07
C ARG A 12 8.09 -5.27 -9.52
N THR A 13 7.94 -6.51 -10.00
CA THR A 13 7.47 -6.76 -11.36
C THR A 13 5.97 -6.51 -11.47
N GLU A 14 5.49 -6.37 -12.71
CA GLU A 14 4.05 -6.24 -12.94
C GLU A 14 3.29 -7.46 -12.43
N GLU A 15 3.88 -8.65 -12.56
CA GLU A 15 3.26 -9.88 -12.04
C GLU A 15 3.12 -9.85 -10.53
N GLN A 16 4.15 -9.36 -9.83
CA GLN A 16 4.11 -9.23 -8.37
C GLN A 16 3.05 -8.24 -7.92
N LYS A 17 2.94 -7.10 -8.62
CA LYS A 17 1.93 -6.10 -8.32
C LYS A 17 0.53 -6.62 -8.54
N GLN A 18 0.32 -7.35 -9.65
CA GLN A 18 -0.96 -7.96 -9.96
C GLN A 18 -1.36 -8.98 -8.90
N ALA A 19 -0.40 -9.83 -8.50
CA ALA A 19 -0.64 -10.83 -7.45
C ALA A 19 -0.98 -10.17 -6.12
N ALA A 20 -0.26 -9.09 -5.76
CA ALA A 20 -0.52 -8.36 -4.53
C ALA A 20 -1.94 -7.77 -4.55
N ALA A 21 -2.34 -7.14 -5.65
CA ALA A 21 -3.66 -6.55 -5.78
C ALA A 21 -4.77 -7.60 -5.62
N GLN A 22 -4.62 -8.75 -6.27
CA GLN A 22 -5.59 -9.84 -6.20
C GLN A 22 -5.71 -10.41 -4.79
N ARG A 23 -4.59 -10.61 -4.12
CA ARG A 23 -4.56 -11.17 -2.76
C ARG A 23 -5.09 -10.19 -1.74
N LEU A 24 -4.81 -8.89 -1.90
CA LEU A 24 -5.37 -7.86 -1.03
C LEU A 24 -6.89 -7.80 -1.16
N ALA A 25 -7.39 -7.85 -2.39
CA ALA A 25 -8.83 -7.85 -2.62
C ALA A 25 -9.49 -9.07 -1.98
N ALA A 26 -8.89 -10.27 -2.15
CA ALA A 26 -9.42 -11.50 -1.56
C ALA A 26 -9.42 -11.45 -0.03
N ALA A 27 -8.34 -10.92 0.56
CA ALA A 27 -8.23 -10.77 2.01
C ALA A 27 -9.30 -9.82 2.54
N LEU A 28 -9.58 -8.75 1.80
CA LEU A 28 -10.60 -7.78 2.20
C LEU A 28 -11.99 -8.40 2.20
N VAL A 29 -12.31 -9.19 1.17
CA VAL A 29 -13.60 -9.92 1.12
C VAL A 29 -13.74 -10.83 2.33
N ASP A 30 -12.66 -11.55 2.67
CA ASP A 30 -12.65 -12.45 3.81
C ASP A 30 -12.85 -11.70 5.13
N ALA A 31 -12.23 -10.52 5.27
CA ALA A 31 -12.24 -9.77 6.52
C ALA A 31 -13.55 -9.02 6.77
N ILE A 32 -14.15 -8.42 5.74
CA ILE A 32 -15.32 -7.54 5.93
C ILE A 32 -16.56 -7.96 5.16
N GLY A 33 -16.48 -9.00 4.32
CA GLY A 33 -17.65 -9.53 3.62
C GLY A 33 -18.19 -8.64 2.50
N CYS A 34 -17.36 -7.78 1.90
CA CYS A 34 -17.79 -6.91 0.82
C CYS A 34 -17.95 -7.67 -0.49
N ASN A 35 -18.68 -7.06 -1.43
CA ASN A 35 -18.88 -7.63 -2.77
C ASN A 35 -17.57 -7.55 -3.56
N PRO A 36 -17.01 -8.69 -4.02
CA PRO A 36 -15.74 -8.68 -4.77
C PRO A 36 -15.75 -7.76 -6.00
N SER A 37 -16.90 -7.61 -6.67
CA SER A 37 -17.00 -6.79 -7.87
C SER A 37 -16.92 -5.29 -7.58
N HIS A 38 -17.01 -4.89 -6.31
CA HIS A 38 -16.92 -3.48 -5.91
C HIS A 38 -15.49 -3.05 -5.56
N ILE A 39 -14.56 -3.99 -5.46
CA ILE A 39 -13.20 -3.68 -5.00
C ILE A 39 -12.35 -3.19 -6.16
N SER A 40 -11.69 -2.07 -5.97
CA SER A 40 -10.66 -1.59 -6.88
C SER A 40 -9.35 -1.47 -6.12
N VAL A 41 -8.24 -1.69 -6.82
CA VAL A 41 -6.91 -1.61 -6.22
C VAL A 41 -6.00 -0.86 -7.19
N SER A 42 -5.31 0.15 -6.70
CA SER A 42 -4.25 0.82 -7.45
C SER A 42 -2.92 0.58 -6.77
N VAL A 43 -1.85 0.59 -7.56
CA VAL A 43 -0.48 0.40 -7.06
C VAL A 43 0.35 1.57 -7.55
N GLU A 44 1.01 2.26 -6.63
CA GLU A 44 1.85 3.41 -6.93
C GLU A 44 3.29 3.12 -6.47
N ASP A 45 4.24 3.30 -7.38
CA ASP A 45 5.67 3.06 -7.14
C ASP A 45 6.39 4.37 -6.85
N PHE A 46 7.34 4.34 -5.92
CA PHE A 46 8.12 5.51 -5.54
C PHE A 46 9.59 5.16 -5.41
N THR A 47 10.46 6.11 -5.73
CA THR A 47 11.88 6.00 -5.41
C THR A 47 12.06 6.16 -3.91
N PRO A 48 13.23 5.75 -3.34
CA PRO A 48 13.51 5.99 -1.93
C PRO A 48 13.37 7.45 -1.53
N GLU A 49 13.77 8.38 -2.41
CA GLU A 49 13.65 9.83 -2.17
C GLU A 49 12.19 10.28 -2.14
N GLU A 50 11.41 9.83 -3.11
CA GLU A 50 9.98 10.15 -3.17
C GLU A 50 9.22 9.54 -1.98
N TRP A 51 9.69 8.39 -1.49
CA TRP A 51 9.06 7.71 -0.37
C TRP A 51 9.06 8.53 0.91
N GLN A 52 10.05 9.41 1.10
CA GLN A 52 10.13 10.22 2.31
C GLN A 52 8.87 11.06 2.50
N GLU A 53 8.39 11.69 1.43
CA GLU A 53 7.17 12.49 1.48
C GLU A 53 5.92 11.63 1.63
N GLN A 54 5.88 10.48 0.92
CA GLN A 54 4.75 9.56 1.04
C GLN A 54 4.64 9.02 2.46
N TYR A 55 5.78 8.68 3.08
CA TYR A 55 5.81 8.21 4.46
C TYR A 55 5.28 9.26 5.41
N ARG A 56 5.68 10.52 5.21
CA ARG A 56 5.21 11.62 6.05
C ARG A 56 3.68 11.74 5.99
N GLN A 57 3.13 11.73 4.78
CA GLN A 57 1.68 11.91 4.58
C GLN A 57 0.87 10.70 5.04
N GLU A 58 1.34 9.49 4.72
CA GLU A 58 0.55 8.28 4.90
C GLU A 58 0.78 7.62 6.26
N VAL A 59 1.90 7.89 6.91
CA VAL A 59 2.30 7.21 8.14
C VAL A 59 2.52 8.21 9.28
N ALA A 60 3.53 9.10 9.15
CA ALA A 60 3.97 9.93 10.27
C ALA A 60 2.90 10.94 10.71
N GLU A 61 2.18 11.53 9.76
CA GLU A 61 1.18 12.56 10.03
C GLU A 61 -0.25 12.10 9.74
N ASN A 62 -0.45 10.79 9.63
CA ASN A 62 -1.75 10.22 9.30
C ASN A 62 -2.45 9.76 10.58
N ASP A 63 -3.45 10.50 11.01
CA ASP A 63 -4.21 10.19 12.23
C ASP A 63 -5.17 9.01 12.06
N LYS A 64 -5.26 8.44 10.85
CA LYS A 64 -6.11 7.29 10.55
C LYS A 64 -5.30 6.00 10.40
N LEU A 65 -4.01 6.04 10.73
CA LEU A 65 -3.16 4.88 10.64
C LEU A 65 -3.62 3.80 11.61
N VAL A 66 -3.73 2.56 11.12
CA VAL A 66 -4.19 1.42 11.94
C VAL A 66 -3.03 0.52 12.32
N LEU A 67 -2.10 0.29 11.38
CA LEU A 67 -0.91 -0.52 11.64
C LEU A 67 0.31 0.37 11.51
N THR A 68 1.15 0.37 12.54
CA THR A 68 2.35 1.22 12.60
C THR A 68 3.57 0.39 12.20
N PRO A 69 4.38 0.87 11.22
CA PRO A 69 5.60 0.16 10.85
C PRO A 69 6.70 0.38 11.88
N ASP A 70 7.71 -0.48 11.82
CA ASP A 70 8.86 -0.43 12.72
C ASP A 70 10.14 -0.30 11.91
N TYR A 71 10.36 0.88 11.33
CA TYR A 71 11.61 1.21 10.63
C TYR A 71 11.71 2.73 10.45
N ASP A 72 12.92 3.21 10.17
CA ASP A 72 13.16 4.62 9.83
C ASP A 72 13.23 4.74 8.31
N PRO A 73 12.34 5.52 7.67
CA PRO A 73 12.33 5.63 6.21
C PRO A 73 13.62 6.21 5.64
N LYS A 74 14.40 6.93 6.43
CA LYS A 74 15.70 7.48 5.99
C LYS A 74 16.71 6.37 5.69
N GLU A 75 16.53 5.18 6.26
CA GLU A 75 17.41 4.04 5.98
C GLU A 75 17.35 3.64 4.51
N LEU A 76 16.25 3.92 3.83
CA LEU A 76 16.07 3.59 2.42
C LEU A 76 16.92 4.49 1.50
N LEU A 77 17.45 5.59 2.03
CA LEU A 77 18.27 6.53 1.28
C LEU A 77 19.76 6.12 1.21
N LYS A 78 20.15 5.09 1.93
CA LYS A 78 21.53 4.63 2.00
C LYS A 78 21.91 3.71 0.84
#